data_5f240f17efeb684278b43b9fc9dd6125
#
_entry.id   5f240f17efeb684278b43b9fc9dd6125
#
_cell.length_a   1.000
_cell.length_b   1.000
_cell.length_c   1.000
_cell.angle_alpha   90.00
_cell.angle_beta   90.00
_cell.angle_gamma   90.00
#
_symmetry.space_group_name_H-M   'P 1'
#
loop_
_entity.id
_entity.type
_entity.pdbx_description
1 polymer ?
#
loop_
_entity_poly.entity_id
_entity_poly.type
_entity_poly.pdbx_seq_one_letter_code
_entity_poly.pdbx_strand_id
1 'polypeptide(L)'
;MKSKLYSAAVFALATLLFTSVWAQEAPAVDRTATGGAQTLNDIMRRQEQLKIDDSFRSENLGNPANAAPISGQLGTLGGRSDPDIYRAIRYNEIDPSTQVRGPATGVLIQDGGMPWYKLREGPVITYGGGALLAIIALLAVFYFVRGRIMIDGGPVGTKIERFKAIERFGHWLLAGSFITLGLTGLITLMGRSFLIPVMGPEVFATLAAGSKWLHNNIAWAFMLGLVLTFFMWVAHNIPSKLDWQWLKEGGGIFTKAHPQAKKFNAGQKIVFWTVMVLGVSVSLSGLSLLFPFEMPMFAKTFGIINSVLGTGLPTVLTPHEEMQYANIWHSIMAFVMMVAIIAHIYIGSVGMEGAFDAMGNGQVDLE
;
A
#
# COMPACT_ATOMS: atom_id res chain seq x y z
N MET A 1 23.25 23.81 -23.66
CA MET A 1 22.51 24.59 -22.64
C MET A 1 21.17 24.02 -22.27
N LYS A 2 20.35 23.49 -23.20
CA LYS A 2 19.00 22.94 -22.88
C LYS A 2 19.04 21.70 -21.97
N SER A 3 20.03 20.80 -22.05
CA SER A 3 20.12 19.61 -21.21
C SER A 3 20.37 19.90 -19.73
N LYS A 4 21.13 20.94 -19.40
CA LYS A 4 21.41 21.34 -18.01
C LYS A 4 20.19 21.95 -17.31
N LEU A 5 19.28 22.61 -18.07
CA LEU A 5 18.03 23.15 -17.52
C LEU A 5 17.06 22.03 -17.13
N TYR A 6 16.97 20.96 -17.94
CA TYR A 6 16.10 19.82 -17.62
C TYR A 6 16.58 19.03 -16.39
N SER A 7 17.89 18.87 -16.25
CA SER A 7 18.46 18.21 -15.06
C SER A 7 18.21 19.02 -13.79
N ALA A 8 18.32 20.35 -13.85
CA ALA A 8 18.04 21.23 -12.71
C ALA A 8 16.55 21.25 -12.33
N ALA A 9 15.65 21.25 -13.32
CA ALA A 9 14.21 21.22 -13.08
C ALA A 9 13.75 19.87 -12.48
N VAL A 10 14.32 18.75 -12.94
CA VAL A 10 14.04 17.41 -12.39
C VAL A 10 14.59 17.29 -10.97
N PHE A 11 15.76 17.85 -10.69
CA PHE A 11 16.35 17.85 -9.35
C PHE A 11 15.55 18.74 -8.39
N ALA A 12 15.10 19.92 -8.83
CA ALA A 12 14.25 20.82 -8.06
C ALA A 12 12.85 20.20 -7.78
N LEU A 13 12.28 19.48 -8.74
CA LEU A 13 11.01 18.79 -8.55
C LEU A 13 11.15 17.59 -7.60
N ALA A 14 12.28 16.88 -7.68
CA ALA A 14 12.61 15.79 -6.76
C ALA A 14 12.81 16.32 -5.32
N THR A 15 13.51 17.45 -5.14
CA THR A 15 13.70 18.05 -3.82
C THR A 15 12.40 18.60 -3.22
N LEU A 16 11.48 19.10 -4.02
CA LEU A 16 10.15 19.54 -3.55
C LEU A 16 9.28 18.36 -3.08
N LEU A 17 9.49 17.16 -3.63
CA LEU A 17 8.76 15.94 -3.20
C LEU A 17 9.37 15.33 -1.93
N PHE A 18 10.62 15.66 -1.59
CA PHE A 18 11.28 15.20 -0.37
C PHE A 18 11.21 16.20 0.79
N THR A 19 10.58 17.37 0.61
CA THR A 19 10.18 18.14 1.77
C THR A 19 9.21 17.27 2.53
N SER A 20 9.67 16.73 3.65
CA SER A 20 8.83 16.03 4.62
C SER A 20 7.54 16.83 4.75
N VAL A 21 6.42 16.23 4.37
CA VAL A 21 5.13 16.63 4.91
C VAL A 21 5.28 16.33 6.40
N TRP A 22 5.73 17.32 7.15
CA TRP A 22 5.57 17.33 8.58
C TRP A 22 4.09 17.09 8.72
N ALA A 23 3.72 15.97 9.36
CA ALA A 23 2.35 15.77 9.76
C ALA A 23 1.98 17.06 10.44
N GLN A 24 1.14 17.86 9.78
CA GLN A 24 0.64 19.08 10.36
C GLN A 24 -0.08 18.57 11.59
N GLU A 25 0.48 18.86 12.76
CA GLU A 25 -0.15 18.50 14.03
C GLU A 25 -1.59 18.98 13.88
N ALA A 26 -2.53 18.05 13.84
CA ALA A 26 -3.93 18.38 13.70
C ALA A 26 -4.20 19.45 14.77
N PRO A 27 -4.83 20.58 14.41
CA PRO A 27 -5.05 21.65 15.36
C PRO A 27 -5.61 21.01 16.62
N ALA A 28 -4.96 21.28 17.75
CA ALA A 28 -5.31 20.64 19.02
C ALA A 28 -6.82 20.83 19.21
N VAL A 29 -7.58 19.74 19.09
CA VAL A 29 -9.03 19.76 19.23
C VAL A 29 -9.27 20.32 20.61
N ASP A 30 -9.93 21.48 20.69
CA ASP A 30 -10.34 22.06 21.97
C ASP A 30 -11.26 21.08 22.67
N ARG A 31 -10.71 20.34 23.61
CA ARG A 31 -11.43 19.35 24.42
C ARG A 31 -11.82 19.91 25.79
N THR A 32 -11.68 21.22 26.00
CA THR A 32 -12.07 21.88 27.25
C THR A 32 -13.56 21.65 27.53
N ALA A 33 -14.41 21.64 26.49
CA ALA A 33 -15.81 21.31 26.58
C ALA A 33 -16.13 19.84 26.98
N THR A 34 -15.17 18.90 26.78
CA THR A 34 -15.39 17.49 27.12
C THR A 34 -14.72 17.03 28.40
N GLY A 35 -14.09 17.96 29.15
CA GLY A 35 -13.43 17.66 30.42
C GLY A 35 -12.32 16.60 30.40
N GLY A 36 -11.95 16.12 29.22
CA GLY A 36 -11.05 14.96 29.06
C GLY A 36 -9.63 15.27 28.65
N ALA A 37 -9.30 16.51 28.30
CA ALA A 37 -7.94 16.86 27.92
C ALA A 37 -7.18 17.43 29.11
N GLN A 38 -6.23 16.65 29.57
CA GLN A 38 -5.17 17.20 30.40
C GLN A 38 -4.19 17.93 29.49
N THR A 39 -3.98 19.21 29.76
CA THR A 39 -2.92 19.95 29.08
C THR A 39 -1.56 19.46 29.58
N LEU A 40 -0.52 19.66 28.77
CA LEU A 40 0.86 19.37 29.19
C LEU A 40 1.18 20.07 30.52
N ASN A 41 0.61 21.26 30.73
CA ASN A 41 0.76 22.04 31.96
C ASN A 41 0.12 21.33 33.18
N ASP A 42 -1.02 20.68 33.01
CA ASP A 42 -1.67 19.89 34.07
C ASP A 42 -0.84 18.66 34.44
N ILE A 43 -0.22 18.03 33.44
CA ILE A 43 0.68 16.89 33.66
C ILE A 43 1.93 17.35 34.41
N MET A 44 2.53 18.47 34.02
CA MET A 44 3.71 19.03 34.71
C MET A 44 3.38 19.44 36.14
N ARG A 45 2.25 20.10 36.36
CA ARG A 45 1.77 20.45 37.72
C ARG A 45 1.55 19.24 38.62
N ARG A 46 1.04 18.13 38.06
CA ARG A 46 0.93 16.86 38.80
C ARG A 46 2.28 16.28 39.18
N GLN A 47 3.24 16.37 38.28
CA GLN A 47 4.61 15.91 38.57
C GLN A 47 5.30 16.76 39.65
N GLU A 48 4.94 18.05 39.74
CA GLU A 48 5.39 18.97 40.77
C GLU A 48 4.56 18.91 42.06
N GLN A 49 3.58 18.00 42.14
CA GLN A 49 2.63 17.84 43.26
C GLN A 49 1.77 19.07 43.50
N LEU A 50 1.60 19.94 42.55
CA LEU A 50 0.76 21.12 42.63
C LEU A 50 -0.72 20.75 42.40
N LYS A 51 -1.61 21.41 43.11
CA LYS A 51 -3.06 21.20 43.00
C LYS A 51 -3.56 21.64 41.63
N ILE A 52 -4.30 20.78 40.95
CA ILE A 52 -4.95 21.05 39.68
C ILE A 52 -6.39 21.49 39.96
N ASP A 53 -6.90 22.38 39.13
CA ASP A 53 -8.32 22.70 39.14
C ASP A 53 -9.10 21.61 38.37
N ASP A 54 -9.71 20.69 39.12
CA ASP A 54 -10.54 19.60 38.59
C ASP A 54 -12.05 19.93 38.66
N SER A 55 -12.41 21.20 38.93
CA SER A 55 -13.80 21.59 39.13
C SER A 55 -14.69 21.24 37.95
N PHE A 56 -14.31 21.63 36.75
CA PHE A 56 -15.03 21.32 35.52
C PHE A 56 -15.19 19.80 35.30
N ARG A 57 -14.14 19.05 35.59
CA ARG A 57 -14.17 17.60 35.45
C ARG A 57 -15.09 16.94 36.46
N SER A 58 -15.03 17.39 37.69
CA SER A 58 -15.89 16.90 38.80
C SER A 58 -17.36 17.18 38.54
N GLU A 59 -17.71 18.30 37.93
CA GLU A 59 -19.06 18.68 37.57
C GLU A 59 -19.62 17.90 36.37
N ASN A 60 -18.80 17.63 35.37
CA ASN A 60 -19.25 17.02 34.10
C ASN A 60 -19.06 15.51 34.03
N LEU A 61 -18.04 14.95 34.69
CA LEU A 61 -17.69 13.51 34.63
C LEU A 61 -17.93 12.80 35.99
N GLY A 62 -18.28 13.54 37.03
CA GLY A 62 -18.45 13.04 38.38
C GLY A 62 -17.18 13.13 39.22
N ASN A 63 -17.38 13.37 40.51
CA ASN A 63 -16.31 13.48 41.50
C ASN A 63 -15.84 12.07 41.91
N PRO A 64 -14.58 11.68 41.71
CA PRO A 64 -14.09 10.38 42.14
C PRO A 64 -14.20 10.13 43.66
N ALA A 65 -14.30 11.20 44.48
CA ALA A 65 -14.55 11.05 45.92
C ALA A 65 -15.97 10.59 46.23
N ASN A 66 -16.94 10.85 45.35
CA ASN A 66 -18.33 10.45 45.47
C ASN A 66 -18.64 9.13 44.71
N ALA A 67 -17.67 8.55 44.04
CA ALA A 67 -17.86 7.25 43.39
C ALA A 67 -18.20 6.21 44.45
N ALA A 68 -19.38 5.60 44.33
CA ALA A 68 -19.74 4.47 45.16
C ALA A 68 -18.67 3.38 45.03
N PRO A 69 -18.29 2.69 46.09
CA PRO A 69 -17.29 1.63 46.04
C PRO A 69 -17.76 0.50 45.12
N ILE A 70 -17.29 0.52 43.90
CA ILE A 70 -17.56 -0.52 42.87
C ILE A 70 -16.58 -1.72 43.04
N SER A 71 -15.76 -1.67 44.08
CA SER A 71 -14.68 -2.63 44.37
C SER A 71 -15.12 -4.08 44.38
N GLY A 72 -16.35 -4.40 44.78
CA GLY A 72 -16.87 -5.75 44.76
C GLY A 72 -17.28 -6.28 43.38
N GLN A 73 -17.57 -5.42 42.42
CA GLN A 73 -18.09 -5.81 41.10
C GLN A 73 -17.01 -5.97 40.05
N LEU A 74 -15.91 -5.23 40.16
CA LEU A 74 -14.85 -5.22 39.15
C LEU A 74 -13.57 -5.93 39.59
N GLY A 75 -13.49 -6.45 40.80
CA GLY A 75 -12.28 -7.08 41.33
C GLY A 75 -11.07 -6.14 41.43
N THR A 76 -11.34 -4.82 41.35
CA THR A 76 -10.35 -3.76 41.50
C THR A 76 -10.66 -2.94 42.74
N LEU A 77 -9.68 -2.27 43.30
CA LEU A 77 -9.81 -1.38 44.46
C LEU A 77 -10.70 -0.18 44.12
N GLY A 78 -12.05 -0.37 44.08
CA GLY A 78 -13.04 0.66 43.90
C GLY A 78 -13.02 1.41 42.57
N GLY A 79 -12.68 0.73 41.44
CA GLY A 79 -12.56 1.36 40.14
C GLY A 79 -11.36 2.31 39.99
N ARG A 80 -10.47 2.35 40.98
CA ARG A 80 -9.19 3.04 40.91
C ARG A 80 -8.15 2.13 40.30
N SER A 81 -7.28 2.69 39.46
CA SER A 81 -6.06 1.99 39.05
C SER A 81 -5.27 1.66 40.33
N ASP A 82 -4.74 0.44 40.41
CA ASP A 82 -3.89 0.03 41.52
C ASP A 82 -2.54 0.77 41.40
N PRO A 83 -2.24 1.75 42.28
CA PRO A 83 -1.03 2.56 42.17
C PRO A 83 0.25 1.72 42.39
N ASP A 84 0.15 0.64 43.14
CA ASP A 84 1.30 -0.19 43.44
C ASP A 84 1.67 -1.10 42.27
N ILE A 85 0.68 -1.70 41.64
CA ILE A 85 0.91 -2.42 40.36
C ILE A 85 1.43 -1.47 39.29
N TYR A 86 0.84 -0.28 39.16
CA TYR A 86 1.29 0.69 38.17
C TYR A 86 2.74 1.17 38.42
N ARG A 87 3.09 1.38 39.71
CA ARG A 87 4.45 1.71 40.11
C ARG A 87 5.41 0.57 39.78
N ALA A 88 5.07 -0.65 40.15
CA ALA A 88 5.89 -1.83 39.89
C ALA A 88 6.13 -2.07 38.39
N ILE A 89 5.10 -1.83 37.55
CA ILE A 89 5.24 -1.83 36.06
C ILE A 89 6.19 -0.72 35.61
N ARG A 90 6.01 0.50 36.11
CA ARG A 90 6.80 1.65 35.70
C ARG A 90 8.28 1.54 36.03
N TYR A 91 8.60 0.90 37.16
CA TYR A 91 9.97 0.70 37.61
C TYR A 91 10.56 -0.68 37.27
N ASN A 92 9.85 -1.45 36.45
CA ASN A 92 10.29 -2.76 35.98
C ASN A 92 10.50 -3.77 37.13
N GLU A 93 9.76 -3.63 38.21
CA GLU A 93 9.80 -4.52 39.39
C GLU A 93 8.99 -5.79 39.21
N ILE A 94 8.01 -5.75 38.28
CA ILE A 94 7.19 -6.90 37.87
C ILE A 94 7.10 -6.97 36.37
N ASP A 95 7.04 -8.18 35.81
CA ASP A 95 6.73 -8.43 34.40
C ASP A 95 5.23 -8.80 34.27
N PRO A 96 4.35 -7.81 34.03
CA PRO A 96 2.93 -8.07 34.01
C PRO A 96 2.54 -8.78 32.73
N SER A 97 2.13 -10.02 32.81
CA SER A 97 1.48 -10.72 31.73
C SER A 97 -0.04 -10.61 31.86
N THR A 98 -0.68 -9.81 31.04
CA THR A 98 -2.15 -9.81 30.92
C THR A 98 -2.57 -10.97 30.01
N GLN A 99 -3.04 -12.06 30.59
CA GLN A 99 -3.62 -13.16 29.84
C GLN A 99 -5.15 -13.05 29.90
N VAL A 100 -5.74 -12.23 29.06
CA VAL A 100 -7.18 -12.26 28.88
C VAL A 100 -7.50 -13.40 27.90
N ARG A 101 -7.96 -14.54 28.42
CA ARG A 101 -8.35 -15.74 27.66
C ARG A 101 -9.86 -15.90 27.55
N GLY A 102 -10.61 -14.80 27.52
CA GLY A 102 -12.06 -14.86 27.35
C GLY A 102 -12.47 -15.01 25.90
N PRO A 103 -13.70 -15.46 25.61
CA PRO A 103 -14.23 -15.54 24.23
C PRO A 103 -14.26 -14.19 23.52
N ALA A 104 -14.20 -13.07 24.26
CA ALA A 104 -14.17 -11.72 23.70
C ALA A 104 -12.78 -11.23 23.27
N THR A 105 -11.69 -11.92 23.60
CA THR A 105 -10.31 -11.45 23.34
C THR A 105 -9.94 -11.39 21.87
N GLY A 106 -10.60 -12.16 21.04
CA GLY A 106 -10.41 -12.14 19.58
C GLY A 106 -11.50 -11.41 18.81
N VAL A 107 -12.41 -10.72 19.50
CA VAL A 107 -13.56 -10.05 18.89
C VAL A 107 -13.31 -8.57 18.75
N LEU A 108 -13.44 -8.03 17.55
CA LEU A 108 -13.45 -6.60 17.30
C LEU A 108 -14.79 -6.01 17.73
N ILE A 109 -14.74 -4.95 18.56
CA ILE A 109 -15.93 -4.28 19.10
C ILE A 109 -16.38 -3.16 18.16
N GLN A 110 -16.64 -3.54 16.90
CA GLN A 110 -17.18 -2.63 15.88
C GLN A 110 -18.02 -3.41 14.89
N ASP A 111 -19.04 -2.76 14.35
CA ASP A 111 -19.86 -3.35 13.31
C ASP A 111 -19.02 -3.62 12.05
N GLY A 112 -19.21 -4.78 11.42
CA GLY A 112 -18.42 -5.19 10.24
C GLY A 112 -16.94 -5.53 10.48
N GLY A 113 -16.38 -5.27 11.65
CA GLY A 113 -14.96 -5.49 11.94
C GLY A 113 -14.53 -6.96 11.87
N MET A 114 -15.34 -7.88 12.37
CA MET A 114 -15.02 -9.32 12.31
C MET A 114 -15.10 -9.90 10.89
N PRO A 115 -16.10 -9.60 10.05
CA PRO A 115 -16.09 -9.98 8.65
C PRO A 115 -14.85 -9.45 7.90
N TRP A 116 -14.51 -8.19 8.08
CA TRP A 116 -13.30 -7.61 7.51
C TRP A 116 -12.03 -8.34 7.96
N TYR A 117 -11.89 -8.57 9.26
CA TYR A 117 -10.72 -9.27 9.82
C TYR A 117 -10.57 -10.69 9.23
N LYS A 118 -11.67 -11.47 9.22
CA LYS A 118 -11.66 -12.82 8.66
C LYS A 118 -11.35 -12.83 7.17
N LEU A 119 -11.87 -11.87 6.40
CA LEU A 119 -11.58 -11.74 4.97
C LEU A 119 -10.11 -11.38 4.72
N ARG A 120 -9.57 -10.43 5.50
CA ARG A 120 -8.18 -9.97 5.38
C ARG A 120 -7.19 -11.07 5.75
N GLU A 121 -7.32 -11.65 6.94
CA GLU A 121 -6.36 -12.65 7.47
C GLU A 121 -6.53 -14.04 6.82
N GLY A 122 -7.67 -14.36 6.26
CA GLY A 122 -7.94 -15.60 5.58
C GLY A 122 -7.79 -15.48 4.05
N PRO A 123 -8.90 -15.26 3.31
CA PRO A 123 -8.91 -15.29 1.86
C PRO A 123 -7.90 -14.36 1.19
N VAL A 124 -7.78 -13.10 1.62
CA VAL A 124 -6.88 -12.13 0.98
C VAL A 124 -5.42 -12.57 1.06
N ILE A 125 -4.96 -12.99 2.24
CA ILE A 125 -3.59 -13.48 2.41
C ILE A 125 -3.39 -14.81 1.70
N THR A 126 -4.30 -15.76 1.86
CA THR A 126 -4.16 -17.10 1.30
C THR A 126 -4.19 -17.10 -0.23
N TYR A 127 -5.21 -16.48 -0.82
CA TYR A 127 -5.32 -16.44 -2.29
C TYR A 127 -4.34 -15.45 -2.91
N GLY A 128 -4.09 -14.30 -2.29
CA GLY A 128 -3.10 -13.34 -2.77
C GLY A 128 -1.69 -13.90 -2.73
N GLY A 129 -1.26 -14.46 -1.60
CA GLY A 129 0.03 -15.13 -1.48
C GLY A 129 0.14 -16.36 -2.39
N GLY A 130 -0.93 -17.17 -2.47
CA GLY A 130 -1.03 -18.30 -3.39
C GLY A 130 -0.89 -17.90 -4.85
N ALA A 131 -1.50 -16.79 -5.26
CA ALA A 131 -1.38 -16.26 -6.62
C ALA A 131 0.05 -15.81 -6.97
N LEU A 132 0.77 -15.19 -6.00
CA LEU A 132 2.18 -14.84 -6.20
C LEU A 132 3.06 -16.08 -6.37
N LEU A 133 2.86 -17.10 -5.56
CA LEU A 133 3.59 -18.35 -5.70
C LEU A 133 3.22 -19.07 -7.00
N ALA A 134 1.95 -19.08 -7.38
CA ALA A 134 1.48 -19.71 -8.60
C ALA A 134 2.06 -19.05 -9.85
N ILE A 135 2.11 -17.72 -9.93
CA ILE A 135 2.71 -17.05 -11.09
C ILE A 135 4.21 -17.33 -11.18
N ILE A 136 4.95 -17.33 -10.07
CA ILE A 136 6.37 -17.67 -10.06
C ILE A 136 6.59 -19.11 -10.54
N ALA A 137 5.81 -20.06 -10.02
CA ALA A 137 5.89 -21.46 -10.44
C ALA A 137 5.54 -21.64 -11.93
N LEU A 138 4.47 -20.97 -12.40
CA LEU A 138 4.05 -21.01 -13.79
C LEU A 138 5.13 -20.45 -14.72
N LEU A 139 5.76 -19.33 -14.38
CA LEU A 139 6.84 -18.74 -15.17
C LEU A 139 8.10 -19.60 -15.14
N ALA A 140 8.42 -20.25 -14.02
CA ALA A 140 9.49 -21.22 -13.93
C ALA A 140 9.23 -22.42 -14.86
N VAL A 141 8.05 -23.02 -14.77
CA VAL A 141 7.66 -24.13 -15.68
C VAL A 141 7.71 -23.68 -17.14
N PHE A 142 7.16 -22.50 -17.45
CA PHE A 142 7.21 -21.95 -18.80
C PHE A 142 8.66 -21.80 -19.30
N TYR A 143 9.56 -21.29 -18.46
CA TYR A 143 10.99 -21.17 -18.81
C TYR A 143 11.65 -22.53 -19.08
N PHE A 144 11.39 -23.55 -18.26
CA PHE A 144 11.95 -24.88 -18.44
C PHE A 144 11.38 -25.61 -19.68
N VAL A 145 10.11 -25.37 -20.01
CA VAL A 145 9.44 -26.01 -21.16
C VAL A 145 9.73 -25.28 -22.47
N ARG A 146 9.61 -23.94 -22.48
CA ARG A 146 9.75 -23.13 -23.72
C ARG A 146 11.16 -22.60 -23.92
N GLY A 147 11.90 -22.38 -22.83
CA GLY A 147 13.17 -21.69 -22.87
C GLY A 147 13.01 -20.18 -23.09
N ARG A 148 14.11 -19.53 -23.33
CA ARG A 148 14.16 -18.11 -23.69
C ARG A 148 13.65 -17.91 -25.12
N ILE A 149 12.83 -16.88 -25.31
CA ILE A 149 12.38 -16.45 -26.63
C ILE A 149 13.56 -15.72 -27.29
N MET A 150 14.09 -16.29 -28.38
CA MET A 150 15.24 -15.77 -29.07
C MET A 150 14.83 -14.93 -30.28
N ILE A 151 15.70 -14.01 -30.71
CA ILE A 151 15.57 -13.26 -31.96
C ILE A 151 15.82 -14.23 -33.13
N ASP A 152 14.91 -14.26 -34.10
CA ASP A 152 15.07 -15.13 -35.28
C ASP A 152 16.25 -14.67 -36.14
N GLY A 153 17.12 -15.59 -36.48
CA GLY A 153 18.34 -15.29 -37.23
C GLY A 153 19.46 -14.65 -36.39
N GLY A 154 19.21 -14.38 -35.10
CA GLY A 154 20.14 -13.71 -34.21
C GLY A 154 20.17 -12.19 -34.40
N PRO A 155 20.83 -11.45 -33.50
CA PRO A 155 20.91 -10.00 -33.59
C PRO A 155 21.65 -9.55 -34.85
N VAL A 156 21.05 -8.61 -35.59
CA VAL A 156 21.63 -8.00 -36.80
C VAL A 156 22.83 -7.09 -36.46
N GLY A 157 22.88 -6.61 -35.20
CA GLY A 157 23.94 -5.73 -34.70
C GLY A 157 23.71 -4.25 -35.00
N THR A 158 22.68 -3.90 -35.78
CA THR A 158 22.29 -2.52 -36.02
C THR A 158 21.30 -2.09 -34.93
N LYS A 159 21.71 -1.19 -34.05
CA LYS A 159 20.89 -0.72 -32.93
C LYS A 159 20.18 0.60 -33.25
N ILE A 160 18.90 0.69 -32.89
CA ILE A 160 18.10 1.88 -33.01
C ILE A 160 17.62 2.32 -31.61
N GLU A 161 17.50 3.66 -31.39
CA GLU A 161 16.93 4.19 -30.15
C GLU A 161 15.41 4.02 -30.16
N ARG A 162 14.90 3.15 -29.31
CA ARG A 162 13.45 2.92 -29.13
C ARG A 162 12.84 3.79 -28.03
N PHE A 163 13.58 3.99 -26.94
CA PHE A 163 13.14 4.77 -25.79
C PHE A 163 14.16 5.83 -25.39
N LYS A 164 13.70 7.06 -25.35
CA LYS A 164 14.51 8.22 -24.92
C LYS A 164 14.83 8.15 -23.42
N ALA A 165 15.88 8.85 -22.99
CA ALA A 165 16.31 8.86 -21.60
C ALA A 165 15.17 9.24 -20.62
N ILE A 166 14.30 10.18 -20.99
CA ILE A 166 13.17 10.61 -20.16
C ILE A 166 12.10 9.52 -20.03
N GLU A 167 11.86 8.72 -21.08
CA GLU A 167 10.92 7.62 -21.05
C GLU A 167 11.43 6.50 -20.14
N ARG A 168 12.73 6.22 -20.21
CA ARG A 168 13.38 5.25 -19.31
C ARG A 168 13.37 5.72 -17.86
N PHE A 169 13.63 7.01 -17.62
CA PHE A 169 13.52 7.59 -16.28
C PHE A 169 12.11 7.40 -15.70
N GLY A 170 11.07 7.75 -16.46
CA GLY A 170 9.68 7.56 -16.01
C GLY A 170 9.36 6.10 -15.71
N HIS A 171 9.80 5.18 -16.57
CA HIS A 171 9.65 3.74 -16.36
C HIS A 171 10.36 3.27 -15.09
N TRP A 172 11.63 3.62 -14.88
CA TRP A 172 12.40 3.17 -13.71
C TRP A 172 11.93 3.82 -12.40
N LEU A 173 11.44 5.07 -12.46
CA LEU A 173 10.78 5.70 -11.32
C LEU A 173 9.53 4.91 -10.92
N LEU A 174 8.67 4.57 -11.89
CA LEU A 174 7.46 3.79 -11.67
C LEU A 174 7.80 2.36 -11.20
N ALA A 175 8.73 1.68 -11.86
CA ALA A 175 9.09 0.30 -11.55
C ALA A 175 9.77 0.18 -10.18
N GLY A 176 10.76 1.02 -9.88
CA GLY A 176 11.48 0.98 -8.61
C GLY A 176 10.59 1.33 -7.42
N SER A 177 9.74 2.35 -7.57
CA SER A 177 8.75 2.67 -6.53
C SER A 177 7.74 1.55 -6.35
N PHE A 178 7.24 0.93 -7.42
CA PHE A 178 6.30 -0.20 -7.33
C PHE A 178 6.91 -1.41 -6.61
N ILE A 179 8.14 -1.81 -6.95
CA ILE A 179 8.82 -2.92 -6.28
C ILE A 179 8.97 -2.63 -4.78
N THR A 180 9.37 -1.42 -4.42
CA THR A 180 9.49 -1.01 -3.02
C THR A 180 8.14 -1.06 -2.31
N LEU A 181 7.07 -0.55 -2.96
CA LEU A 181 5.71 -0.60 -2.41
C LEU A 181 5.19 -2.02 -2.27
N GLY A 182 5.47 -2.90 -3.23
CA GLY A 182 5.09 -4.31 -3.17
C GLY A 182 5.74 -5.01 -1.98
N LEU A 183 7.06 -4.86 -1.80
CA LEU A 183 7.79 -5.46 -0.69
C LEU A 183 7.34 -4.93 0.68
N THR A 184 7.23 -3.62 0.82
CA THR A 184 6.79 -3.01 2.07
C THR A 184 5.32 -3.30 2.37
N GLY A 185 4.47 -3.40 1.35
CA GLY A 185 3.08 -3.83 1.47
C GLY A 185 2.96 -5.27 1.95
N LEU A 186 3.74 -6.20 1.39
CA LEU A 186 3.77 -7.59 1.85
C LEU A 186 4.26 -7.72 3.29
N ILE A 187 5.30 -6.97 3.68
CA ILE A 187 5.77 -6.94 5.09
C ILE A 187 4.64 -6.46 6.00
N THR A 188 3.94 -5.41 5.63
CA THR A 188 2.85 -4.84 6.44
C THR A 188 1.63 -5.76 6.51
N LEU A 189 1.29 -6.45 5.41
CA LEU A 189 0.10 -7.29 5.33
C LEU A 189 0.33 -8.68 5.95
N MET A 190 1.45 -9.32 5.61
CA MET A 190 1.71 -10.74 5.90
C MET A 190 2.82 -10.94 6.94
N GLY A 191 3.62 -9.91 7.24
CA GLY A 191 4.83 -10.05 8.05
C GLY A 191 4.57 -10.57 9.45
N ARG A 192 3.44 -10.21 10.05
CA ARG A 192 3.06 -10.73 11.37
C ARG A 192 3.02 -12.26 11.40
N SER A 193 2.48 -12.89 10.38
CA SER A 193 2.32 -14.34 10.32
C SER A 193 3.61 -15.08 9.95
N PHE A 194 4.48 -14.46 9.13
CA PHE A 194 5.66 -15.12 8.57
C PHE A 194 6.97 -14.66 9.18
N LEU A 195 7.09 -13.39 9.58
CA LEU A 195 8.36 -12.83 10.05
C LEU A 195 8.51 -12.85 11.57
N ILE A 196 7.45 -12.68 12.35
CA ILE A 196 7.53 -12.76 13.81
C ILE A 196 8.09 -14.12 14.28
N PRO A 197 7.66 -15.27 13.74
CA PRO A 197 8.23 -16.55 14.15
C PRO A 197 9.73 -16.69 13.88
N VAL A 198 10.27 -15.93 12.94
CA VAL A 198 11.70 -16.02 12.53
C VAL A 198 12.56 -15.00 13.26
N MET A 199 12.09 -13.76 13.42
CA MET A 199 12.92 -12.65 13.92
C MET A 199 12.45 -12.09 15.27
N GLY A 200 11.33 -12.56 15.80
CA GLY A 200 10.74 -12.07 17.04
C GLY A 200 9.92 -10.78 16.88
N PRO A 201 9.09 -10.46 17.87
CA PRO A 201 8.15 -9.33 17.79
C PRO A 201 8.84 -7.96 17.78
N GLU A 202 9.94 -7.78 18.50
CA GLU A 202 10.63 -6.49 18.61
C GLU A 202 11.30 -6.07 17.30
N VAL A 203 12.07 -6.99 16.69
CA VAL A 203 12.73 -6.76 15.40
C VAL A 203 11.68 -6.54 14.33
N PHE A 204 10.61 -7.35 14.34
CA PHE A 204 9.50 -7.18 13.40
C PHE A 204 8.79 -5.83 13.57
N ALA A 205 8.57 -5.35 14.80
CA ALA A 205 7.94 -4.05 15.04
C ALA A 205 8.74 -2.90 14.40
N THR A 206 10.06 -2.92 14.56
CA THR A 206 10.97 -1.94 13.92
C THR A 206 10.90 -2.02 12.40
N LEU A 207 10.96 -3.23 11.84
CA LEU A 207 10.86 -3.47 10.41
C LEU A 207 9.51 -3.01 9.85
N ALA A 208 8.41 -3.31 10.54
CA ALA A 208 7.06 -2.93 10.12
C ALA A 208 6.86 -1.41 10.16
N ALA A 209 7.36 -0.73 11.19
CA ALA A 209 7.34 0.72 11.28
C ALA A 209 8.13 1.38 10.13
N GLY A 210 9.34 0.92 9.86
CA GLY A 210 10.16 1.38 8.74
C GLY A 210 9.49 1.10 7.38
N SER A 211 8.93 -0.10 7.22
CA SER A 211 8.20 -0.48 6.00
C SER A 211 6.99 0.40 5.77
N LYS A 212 6.20 0.69 6.80
CA LYS A 212 5.05 1.60 6.70
C LYS A 212 5.48 3.01 6.32
N TRP A 213 6.52 3.53 6.99
CA TRP A 213 7.06 4.85 6.66
C TRP A 213 7.52 4.92 5.20
N LEU A 214 8.29 3.92 4.75
CA LEU A 214 8.79 3.86 3.37
C LEU A 214 7.65 3.72 2.37
N HIS A 215 6.64 2.86 2.67
CA HIS A 215 5.46 2.68 1.83
C HIS A 215 4.72 4.00 1.59
N ASN A 216 4.43 4.74 2.67
CA ASN A 216 3.71 6.00 2.59
C ASN A 216 4.46 7.08 1.79
N ASN A 217 5.79 7.11 1.91
CA ASN A 217 6.60 8.13 1.23
C ASN A 217 6.88 7.78 -0.24
N ILE A 218 7.20 6.53 -0.54
CA ILE A 218 7.47 6.09 -1.92
C ILE A 218 6.20 6.06 -2.78
N ALA A 219 5.02 6.00 -2.17
CA ALA A 219 3.75 6.09 -2.89
C ALA A 219 3.65 7.35 -3.78
N TRP A 220 4.20 8.48 -3.34
CA TRP A 220 4.23 9.72 -4.11
C TRP A 220 5.09 9.60 -5.37
N ALA A 221 6.24 8.93 -5.28
CA ALA A 221 7.11 8.66 -6.43
C ALA A 221 6.43 7.73 -7.43
N PHE A 222 5.68 6.73 -6.93
CA PHE A 222 4.87 5.83 -7.77
C PHE A 222 3.78 6.61 -8.53
N MET A 223 3.02 7.44 -7.84
CA MET A 223 1.96 8.25 -8.48
C MET A 223 2.55 9.20 -9.52
N LEU A 224 3.67 9.86 -9.23
CA LEU A 224 4.38 10.69 -10.20
C LEU A 224 4.83 9.87 -11.42
N GLY A 225 5.44 8.69 -11.19
CA GLY A 225 5.86 7.78 -12.25
C GLY A 225 4.68 7.33 -13.13
N LEU A 226 3.52 7.06 -12.51
CA LEU A 226 2.30 6.69 -13.21
C LEU A 226 1.83 7.82 -14.14
N VAL A 227 1.77 9.06 -13.63
CA VAL A 227 1.38 10.24 -14.40
C VAL A 227 2.35 10.47 -15.56
N LEU A 228 3.66 10.45 -15.31
CA LEU A 228 4.67 10.64 -16.36
C LEU A 228 4.54 9.56 -17.44
N THR A 229 4.45 8.30 -17.06
CA THR A 229 4.32 7.17 -18.00
C THR A 229 3.04 7.27 -18.80
N PHE A 230 1.92 7.67 -18.19
CA PHE A 230 0.67 7.90 -18.89
C PHE A 230 0.84 8.93 -20.01
N PHE A 231 1.29 10.14 -19.68
CA PHE A 231 1.40 11.21 -20.70
C PHE A 231 2.45 10.91 -21.77
N MET A 232 3.53 10.22 -21.44
CA MET A 232 4.54 9.86 -22.43
C MET A 232 4.05 8.79 -23.42
N TRP A 233 3.19 7.86 -22.97
CA TRP A 233 2.92 6.66 -23.77
C TRP A 233 1.44 6.44 -24.15
N VAL A 234 0.49 7.16 -23.60
CA VAL A 234 -0.95 6.94 -23.87
C VAL A 234 -1.26 6.95 -25.37
N ALA A 235 -0.71 7.92 -26.13
CA ALA A 235 -0.95 8.02 -27.58
C ALA A 235 -0.41 6.81 -28.36
N HIS A 236 0.65 6.17 -27.88
CA HIS A 236 1.25 4.98 -28.50
C HIS A 236 0.56 3.67 -28.08
N ASN A 237 -0.23 3.71 -27.01
CA ASN A 237 -0.91 2.55 -26.43
C ASN A 237 -2.41 2.48 -26.77
N ILE A 238 -2.89 3.35 -27.64
CA ILE A 238 -4.26 3.25 -28.18
C ILE A 238 -4.38 1.96 -29.00
N PRO A 239 -5.39 1.10 -28.74
CA PRO A 239 -5.62 -0.14 -29.50
C PRO A 239 -5.78 0.10 -30.99
N SER A 240 -5.27 -0.81 -31.80
CA SER A 240 -5.32 -0.76 -33.27
C SER A 240 -5.69 -2.13 -33.85
N LYS A 241 -6.03 -2.17 -35.15
CA LYS A 241 -6.32 -3.46 -35.83
C LYS A 241 -5.11 -4.41 -35.82
N LEU A 242 -3.89 -3.87 -35.82
CA LEU A 242 -2.65 -4.64 -35.75
C LEU A 242 -2.52 -5.42 -34.45
N ASP A 243 -3.01 -4.85 -33.33
CA ASP A 243 -2.97 -5.51 -32.04
C ASP A 243 -3.86 -6.76 -32.01
N TRP A 244 -5.00 -6.71 -32.71
CA TRP A 244 -5.88 -7.86 -32.83
C TRP A 244 -5.25 -9.01 -33.66
N GLN A 245 -4.51 -8.68 -34.71
CA GLN A 245 -3.73 -9.69 -35.46
C GLN A 245 -2.65 -10.29 -34.60
N TRP A 246 -1.90 -9.45 -33.87
CA TRP A 246 -0.86 -9.87 -32.93
C TRP A 246 -1.39 -10.84 -31.88
N LEU A 247 -2.57 -10.55 -31.31
CA LEU A 247 -3.21 -11.44 -30.33
C LEU A 247 -3.64 -12.79 -30.93
N LYS A 248 -4.19 -12.78 -32.17
CA LYS A 248 -4.57 -14.03 -32.86
C LYS A 248 -3.38 -14.95 -33.15
N GLU A 249 -2.24 -14.37 -33.42
CA GLU A 249 -0.98 -15.09 -33.69
C GLU A 249 -0.25 -15.48 -32.38
N GLY A 250 -0.83 -15.16 -31.21
CA GLY A 250 -0.26 -15.47 -29.89
C GLY A 250 1.03 -14.73 -29.60
N GLY A 251 1.31 -13.61 -30.31
CA GLY A 251 2.45 -12.73 -30.07
C GLY A 251 3.83 -13.38 -30.28
N GLY A 252 3.92 -14.50 -31.00
CA GLY A 252 5.15 -15.25 -31.13
C GLY A 252 5.57 -16.04 -29.87
N ILE A 253 4.77 -15.99 -28.81
CA ILE A 253 5.09 -16.70 -27.55
C ILE A 253 4.97 -18.22 -27.75
N PHE A 254 3.91 -18.66 -28.43
CA PHE A 254 3.59 -20.07 -28.67
C PHE A 254 3.90 -20.54 -30.10
N THR A 255 4.08 -19.61 -31.03
CA THR A 255 4.35 -19.86 -32.45
C THR A 255 5.70 -19.27 -32.83
N LYS A 256 6.20 -19.61 -34.02
CA LYS A 256 7.37 -18.97 -34.62
C LYS A 256 6.99 -17.73 -35.47
N ALA A 257 5.74 -17.27 -35.36
CA ALA A 257 5.29 -16.10 -36.07
C ALA A 257 5.82 -14.83 -35.39
N HIS A 258 6.28 -13.87 -36.19
CA HIS A 258 6.71 -12.53 -35.73
C HIS A 258 5.70 -11.50 -36.23
N PRO A 259 4.58 -11.33 -35.51
CA PRO A 259 3.55 -10.37 -35.92
C PRO A 259 4.11 -8.95 -35.84
N GLN A 260 3.82 -8.15 -36.86
CA GLN A 260 4.24 -6.76 -36.90
C GLN A 260 3.70 -5.96 -35.73
N ALA A 261 4.51 -5.08 -35.19
CA ALA A 261 4.14 -4.19 -34.10
C ALA A 261 4.65 -2.76 -34.37
N LYS A 262 3.93 -1.77 -33.80
CA LYS A 262 4.42 -0.39 -33.72
C LYS A 262 5.38 -0.27 -32.53
N LYS A 263 5.58 0.97 -32.01
CA LYS A 263 6.43 1.22 -30.83
C LYS A 263 6.10 0.28 -29.65
N PHE A 264 4.81 -0.07 -29.49
CA PHE A 264 4.34 -1.06 -28.51
C PHE A 264 3.52 -2.14 -29.23
N ASN A 265 3.78 -3.41 -28.92
CA ASN A 265 2.96 -4.54 -29.34
C ASN A 265 1.73 -4.70 -28.44
N ALA A 266 0.78 -5.55 -28.83
CA ALA A 266 -0.46 -5.72 -28.07
C ALA A 266 -0.23 -6.20 -26.63
N GLY A 267 0.75 -7.08 -26.39
CA GLY A 267 1.11 -7.51 -25.03
C GLY A 267 1.62 -6.36 -24.17
N GLN A 268 2.47 -5.49 -24.71
CA GLN A 268 2.94 -4.29 -24.02
C GLN A 268 1.82 -3.29 -23.76
N LYS A 269 0.86 -3.16 -24.68
CA LYS A 269 -0.34 -2.32 -24.45
C LYS A 269 -1.24 -2.86 -23.35
N ILE A 270 -1.41 -4.19 -23.29
CA ILE A 270 -2.14 -4.83 -22.17
C ILE A 270 -1.45 -4.50 -20.84
N VAL A 271 -0.13 -4.65 -20.75
CA VAL A 271 0.64 -4.29 -19.55
C VAL A 271 0.46 -2.81 -19.23
N PHE A 272 0.59 -1.92 -20.21
CA PHE A 272 0.39 -0.49 -20.00
C PHE A 272 -0.97 -0.17 -19.39
N TRP A 273 -2.06 -0.64 -19.99
CA TRP A 273 -3.40 -0.37 -19.50
C TRP A 273 -3.68 -1.06 -18.15
N THR A 274 -3.15 -2.25 -17.93
CA THR A 274 -3.22 -2.92 -16.63
C THR A 274 -2.55 -2.07 -15.54
N VAL A 275 -1.33 -1.57 -15.82
CA VAL A 275 -0.61 -0.71 -14.87
C VAL A 275 -1.35 0.61 -14.65
N MET A 276 -1.91 1.24 -15.69
CA MET A 276 -2.67 2.48 -15.54
C MET A 276 -3.94 2.28 -14.71
N VAL A 277 -4.76 1.30 -15.04
CA VAL A 277 -6.03 1.06 -14.34
C VAL A 277 -5.80 0.62 -12.90
N LEU A 278 -4.96 -0.40 -12.69
CA LEU A 278 -4.67 -0.89 -11.35
C LEU A 278 -3.85 0.11 -10.55
N GLY A 279 -2.89 0.79 -11.18
CA GLY A 279 -2.06 1.82 -10.55
C GLY A 279 -2.87 3.00 -10.03
N VAL A 280 -3.83 3.50 -10.82
CA VAL A 280 -4.78 4.53 -10.36
C VAL A 280 -5.64 3.99 -9.22
N SER A 281 -6.15 2.77 -9.35
CA SER A 281 -7.00 2.14 -8.33
C SER A 281 -6.27 1.97 -6.98
N VAL A 282 -5.02 1.46 -6.99
CA VAL A 282 -4.24 1.33 -5.74
C VAL A 282 -3.80 2.69 -5.20
N SER A 283 -3.53 3.68 -6.06
CA SER A 283 -3.22 5.05 -5.62
C SER A 283 -4.40 5.67 -4.89
N LEU A 284 -5.60 5.61 -5.47
CA LEU A 284 -6.81 6.19 -4.86
C LEU A 284 -7.15 5.50 -3.53
N SER A 285 -7.14 4.17 -3.49
CA SER A 285 -7.37 3.44 -2.24
C SER A 285 -6.26 3.66 -1.21
N GLY A 286 -5.02 3.83 -1.65
CA GLY A 286 -3.89 4.20 -0.79
C GLY A 286 -4.04 5.60 -0.18
N LEU A 287 -4.49 6.58 -0.96
CA LEU A 287 -4.81 7.91 -0.47
C LEU A 287 -5.97 7.89 0.54
N SER A 288 -7.01 7.08 0.28
CA SER A 288 -8.09 6.88 1.25
C SER A 288 -7.61 6.26 2.57
N LEU A 289 -6.62 5.35 2.52
CA LEU A 289 -6.00 4.79 3.72
C LEU A 289 -5.08 5.79 4.44
N LEU A 290 -4.45 6.71 3.72
CA LEU A 290 -3.55 7.72 4.27
C LEU A 290 -4.34 8.89 4.87
N PHE A 291 -5.48 9.25 4.28
CA PHE A 291 -6.34 10.38 4.64
C PHE A 291 -7.80 9.93 4.82
N PRO A 292 -8.11 9.08 5.82
CA PRO A 292 -9.42 8.44 5.92
C PRO A 292 -10.57 9.39 6.26
N PHE A 293 -10.28 10.55 6.84
CA PHE A 293 -11.27 11.55 7.19
C PHE A 293 -11.52 12.55 6.05
N GLU A 294 -10.48 12.87 5.28
CA GLU A 294 -10.50 13.85 4.21
C GLU A 294 -10.90 13.24 2.87
N MET A 295 -10.58 11.95 2.67
CA MET A 295 -10.78 11.26 1.40
C MET A 295 -11.59 9.96 1.53
N PRO A 296 -12.81 9.98 2.08
CA PRO A 296 -13.70 8.82 2.08
C PRO A 296 -14.20 8.58 0.65
N MET A 297 -13.90 7.41 0.07
CA MET A 297 -14.20 7.10 -1.32
C MET A 297 -15.26 6.02 -1.50
N PHE A 298 -15.36 5.07 -0.56
CA PHE A 298 -16.17 3.88 -0.75
C PHE A 298 -17.66 4.16 -0.66
N ALA A 299 -18.14 4.93 0.29
CA ALA A 299 -19.55 5.33 0.36
C ALA A 299 -20.02 6.00 -0.94
N LYS A 300 -19.21 6.91 -1.49
CA LYS A 300 -19.51 7.59 -2.76
C LYS A 300 -19.49 6.62 -3.95
N THR A 301 -18.50 5.76 -4.02
CA THR A 301 -18.40 4.73 -5.07
C THR A 301 -19.57 3.76 -5.01
N PHE A 302 -19.97 3.32 -3.82
CA PHE A 302 -21.14 2.47 -3.62
C PHE A 302 -22.44 3.17 -4.04
N GLY A 303 -22.58 4.48 -3.77
CA GLY A 303 -23.70 5.26 -4.26
C GLY A 303 -23.79 5.26 -5.79
N ILE A 304 -22.66 5.42 -6.48
CA ILE A 304 -22.62 5.34 -7.95
C ILE A 304 -22.97 3.92 -8.43
N ILE A 305 -22.40 2.88 -7.81
CA ILE A 305 -22.69 1.50 -8.17
C ILE A 305 -24.18 1.19 -7.96
N ASN A 306 -24.76 1.61 -6.84
CA ASN A 306 -26.18 1.44 -6.56
C ASN A 306 -27.04 2.11 -7.63
N SER A 307 -26.69 3.32 -8.05
CA SER A 307 -27.46 4.07 -9.05
C SER A 307 -27.41 3.44 -10.45
N VAL A 308 -26.29 2.79 -10.80
CA VAL A 308 -26.09 2.19 -12.13
C VAL A 308 -26.57 0.75 -12.19
N LEU A 309 -26.29 -0.04 -11.14
CA LEU A 309 -26.52 -1.48 -11.10
C LEU A 309 -27.72 -1.90 -10.22
N GLY A 310 -28.35 -0.96 -9.51
CA GLY A 310 -29.46 -1.28 -8.59
C GLY A 310 -29.06 -2.13 -7.40
N THR A 311 -27.79 -2.08 -6.97
CA THR A 311 -27.31 -2.84 -5.82
C THR A 311 -27.69 -2.13 -4.50
N GLY A 312 -27.69 -2.85 -3.38
CA GLY A 312 -27.98 -2.31 -2.05
C GLY A 312 -26.72 -2.10 -1.19
N LEU A 313 -25.62 -1.63 -1.78
CA LEU A 313 -24.37 -1.41 -1.05
C LEU A 313 -24.52 -0.24 -0.05
N PRO A 314 -23.83 -0.29 1.12
CA PRO A 314 -23.93 0.76 2.13
C PRO A 314 -23.34 2.08 1.62
N THR A 315 -24.13 3.16 1.74
CA THR A 315 -23.73 4.52 1.30
C THR A 315 -23.44 5.46 2.46
N VAL A 316 -23.63 5.00 3.68
CA VAL A 316 -23.26 5.71 4.92
C VAL A 316 -22.25 4.82 5.64
N LEU A 317 -21.01 5.25 5.68
CA LEU A 317 -19.89 4.51 6.28
C LEU A 317 -19.19 5.40 7.31
N THR A 318 -18.80 4.79 8.42
CA THR A 318 -17.89 5.42 9.37
C THR A 318 -16.46 5.48 8.77
N PRO A 319 -15.56 6.34 9.27
CA PRO A 319 -14.17 6.37 8.81
C PRO A 319 -13.45 5.01 8.94
N HIS A 320 -13.79 4.22 9.96
CA HIS A 320 -13.23 2.87 10.13
C HIS A 320 -13.71 1.90 9.04
N GLU A 321 -14.98 1.94 8.70
CA GLU A 321 -15.54 1.11 7.63
C GLU A 321 -14.97 1.52 6.27
N GLU A 322 -14.84 2.83 6.00
CA GLU A 322 -14.14 3.32 4.80
C GLU A 322 -12.72 2.74 4.70
N MET A 323 -11.94 2.77 5.80
CA MET A 323 -10.60 2.18 5.83
C MET A 323 -10.60 0.67 5.66
N GLN A 324 -11.60 -0.05 6.17
CA GLN A 324 -11.72 -1.50 6.02
C GLN A 324 -11.94 -1.87 4.56
N TYR A 325 -12.88 -1.21 3.87
CA TYR A 325 -13.10 -1.40 2.43
C TYR A 325 -11.86 -0.99 1.62
N ALA A 326 -11.26 0.16 1.93
CA ALA A 326 -10.04 0.61 1.27
C ALA A 326 -8.89 -0.38 1.43
N ASN A 327 -8.70 -0.95 2.61
CA ASN A 327 -7.64 -1.93 2.90
C ASN A 327 -7.82 -3.22 2.09
N ILE A 328 -9.04 -3.78 2.07
CA ILE A 328 -9.32 -4.99 1.28
C ILE A 328 -9.12 -4.73 -0.20
N TRP A 329 -9.71 -3.65 -0.72
CA TRP A 329 -9.58 -3.29 -2.13
C TRP A 329 -8.14 -3.05 -2.54
N HIS A 330 -7.41 -2.24 -1.77
CA HIS A 330 -6.00 -1.95 -1.99
C HIS A 330 -5.15 -3.24 -2.04
N SER A 331 -5.36 -4.13 -1.08
CA SER A 331 -4.64 -5.40 -1.01
C SER A 331 -4.93 -6.30 -2.22
N ILE A 332 -6.20 -6.45 -2.61
CA ILE A 332 -6.59 -7.28 -3.76
C ILE A 332 -6.00 -6.70 -5.04
N MET A 333 -6.17 -5.40 -5.29
CA MET A 333 -5.64 -4.76 -6.49
C MET A 333 -4.11 -4.78 -6.53
N ALA A 334 -3.44 -4.66 -5.39
CA ALA A 334 -1.99 -4.79 -5.27
C ALA A 334 -1.53 -6.21 -5.63
N PHE A 335 -2.20 -7.26 -5.16
CA PHE A 335 -1.87 -8.64 -5.55
C PHE A 335 -2.05 -8.87 -7.04
N VAL A 336 -3.17 -8.42 -7.62
CA VAL A 336 -3.40 -8.53 -9.08
C VAL A 336 -2.32 -7.81 -9.86
N MET A 337 -1.94 -6.61 -9.43
CA MET A 337 -0.88 -5.83 -10.07
C MET A 337 0.48 -6.51 -9.91
N MET A 338 0.82 -7.04 -8.74
CA MET A 338 2.07 -7.78 -8.51
C MET A 338 2.17 -9.01 -9.43
N VAL A 339 1.09 -9.78 -9.58
CA VAL A 339 1.05 -10.94 -10.49
C VAL A 339 1.36 -10.50 -11.93
N ALA A 340 0.71 -9.45 -12.42
CA ALA A 340 0.93 -8.91 -13.75
C ALA A 340 2.38 -8.39 -13.94
N ILE A 341 2.92 -7.69 -12.94
CA ILE A 341 4.28 -7.13 -13.00
C ILE A 341 5.34 -8.22 -12.88
N ILE A 342 5.15 -9.27 -12.11
CA ILE A 342 6.07 -10.42 -12.06
C ILE A 342 6.19 -11.05 -13.47
N ALA A 343 5.06 -11.24 -14.17
CA ALA A 343 5.07 -11.71 -15.54
C ALA A 343 5.78 -10.72 -16.50
N HIS A 344 5.53 -9.42 -16.32
CA HIS A 344 6.20 -8.37 -17.09
C HIS A 344 7.71 -8.35 -16.84
N ILE A 345 8.16 -8.45 -15.60
CA ILE A 345 9.59 -8.52 -15.25
C ILE A 345 10.23 -9.74 -15.90
N TYR A 346 9.56 -10.91 -15.86
CA TYR A 346 10.05 -12.12 -16.49
C TYR A 346 10.29 -11.92 -17.99
N ILE A 347 9.30 -11.44 -18.73
CA ILE A 347 9.42 -11.21 -20.18
C ILE A 347 10.46 -10.12 -20.48
N GLY A 348 10.47 -9.04 -19.71
CA GLY A 348 11.39 -7.92 -19.88
C GLY A 348 12.84 -8.19 -19.43
N SER A 349 13.13 -9.36 -18.87
CA SER A 349 14.49 -9.70 -18.40
C SER A 349 14.98 -11.05 -18.94
N VAL A 350 14.56 -12.15 -18.34
CA VAL A 350 15.07 -13.50 -18.64
C VAL A 350 14.29 -14.20 -19.75
N GLY A 351 13.01 -13.86 -19.95
CA GLY A 351 12.11 -14.57 -20.85
C GLY A 351 12.32 -14.27 -22.33
N MET A 352 12.83 -13.08 -22.68
CA MET A 352 13.02 -12.66 -24.09
C MET A 352 14.40 -12.03 -24.30
N GLU A 353 15.04 -12.37 -25.39
CA GLU A 353 16.34 -11.81 -25.79
C GLU A 353 16.19 -10.32 -26.17
N GLY A 354 17.15 -9.49 -25.75
CA GLY A 354 17.18 -8.05 -26.05
C GLY A 354 16.10 -7.19 -25.35
N ALA A 355 15.12 -7.80 -24.69
CA ALA A 355 14.00 -7.04 -24.10
C ALA A 355 14.46 -6.06 -23.01
N PHE A 356 15.45 -6.42 -22.20
CA PHE A 356 15.98 -5.55 -21.15
C PHE A 356 16.65 -4.30 -21.70
N ASP A 357 17.38 -4.42 -22.84
CA ASP A 357 18.13 -3.32 -23.44
C ASP A 357 17.24 -2.12 -23.78
N ALA A 358 16.00 -2.38 -24.19
CA ALA A 358 15.02 -1.33 -24.48
C ALA A 358 14.85 -0.33 -23.32
N MET A 359 14.81 -0.82 -22.08
CA MET A 359 14.67 0.03 -20.87
C MET A 359 16.01 0.26 -20.16
N GLY A 360 17.02 -0.58 -20.38
CA GLY A 360 18.37 -0.42 -19.85
C GLY A 360 19.12 0.74 -20.52
N ASN A 361 19.45 0.58 -21.79
CA ASN A 361 20.20 1.57 -22.57
C ASN A 361 19.33 2.36 -23.58
N GLY A 362 18.10 1.93 -23.83
CA GLY A 362 17.15 2.58 -24.75
C GLY A 362 17.24 2.08 -26.19
N GLN A 363 18.14 1.14 -26.48
CA GLN A 363 18.40 0.64 -27.81
C GLN A 363 17.81 -0.75 -27.99
N VAL A 364 17.34 -1.03 -29.20
CA VAL A 364 16.92 -2.36 -29.64
C VAL A 364 17.61 -2.69 -30.94
N ASP A 365 17.77 -3.97 -31.19
CA ASP A 365 18.27 -4.44 -32.48
C ASP A 365 17.22 -4.16 -33.57
N LEU A 366 17.69 -3.84 -34.79
CA LEU A 366 16.83 -3.64 -35.96
C LEU A 366 16.57 -5.00 -36.59
N GLU A 367 15.39 -5.56 -36.33
CA GLU A 367 14.86 -6.72 -37.06
C GLU A 367 14.24 -6.32 -38.39
#